data_ab89b66855beeda9c6b9cab0f93ad515
#
_entry.id   ab89b66855beeda9c6b9cab0f93ad515
#
_cell.length_a   1.000
_cell.length_b   1.000
_cell.length_c   1.000
_cell.angle_alpha   90.00
_cell.angle_beta   90.00
_cell.angle_gamma   90.00
#
_symmetry.space_group_name_H-M   'P 1'
#
loop_
_entity.id
_entity.type
_entity.pdbx_description
1 polymer ?
#
loop_
_entity_poly.entity_id
_entity_poly.type
_entity_poly.pdbx_seq_one_letter_code
_entity_poly.pdbx_strand_id
1 'polypeptide(L)'
;LIMATNTAASFTNHTGNGTAGPFSISFSYLSEAEVDVTVGGVLKTITTHYTFTSATQITFTSGNEPGNGVAIKFQRDTNISAKKVDFQDGSVLTETDLDTNADQVLFAQQEIIDKLGTIEENATADQTNAEIRAAVEAATDSNVFTDADHSKLNAIEASATADQTAAEIRTLVESASDSNVFTDADHSKLNAIEANATADQTAAEIR
;
A
#
# COMPACT_ATOMS: atom_id res chain seq x y z
N LEU A 1 0.99 -32.74 -0.57
CA LEU A 1 -0.36 -33.18 -0.92
C LEU A 1 -1.02 -32.03 -1.71
N ILE A 2 -0.97 -32.12 -3.06
CA ILE A 2 -1.69 -31.16 -3.90
C ILE A 2 -3.15 -31.55 -3.79
N MET A 3 -3.95 -30.84 -3.02
CA MET A 3 -5.39 -30.91 -3.13
C MET A 3 -5.78 -30.31 -4.46
N ALA A 4 -6.24 -31.14 -5.39
CA ALA A 4 -6.93 -30.64 -6.55
C ALA A 4 -8.23 -30.00 -6.04
N THR A 5 -8.27 -28.70 -5.98
CA THR A 5 -9.50 -27.94 -5.75
C THR A 5 -10.34 -28.01 -7.00
N ASN A 6 -11.24 -29.00 -7.07
CA ASN A 6 -12.23 -29.10 -8.12
C ASN A 6 -13.47 -28.29 -7.70
N THR A 7 -13.29 -27.00 -7.48
CA THR A 7 -14.38 -26.06 -7.23
C THR A 7 -14.76 -25.42 -8.54
N ALA A 8 -16.01 -25.60 -8.97
CA ALA A 8 -16.58 -24.80 -10.05
C ALA A 8 -16.58 -23.34 -9.60
N ALA A 9 -15.94 -22.46 -10.37
CA ALA A 9 -15.90 -21.04 -10.03
C ALA A 9 -17.32 -20.47 -9.96
N SER A 10 -17.59 -19.62 -8.98
CA SER A 10 -18.86 -18.89 -8.83
C SER A 10 -18.92 -17.63 -9.70
N PHE A 11 -17.95 -17.43 -10.59
CA PHE A 11 -17.87 -16.26 -11.46
C PHE A 11 -17.34 -16.59 -12.86
N THR A 12 -17.64 -15.69 -13.80
CA THR A 12 -17.08 -15.71 -15.16
C THR A 12 -16.58 -14.31 -15.51
N ASN A 13 -15.37 -14.22 -16.04
CA ASN A 13 -14.79 -12.96 -16.50
C ASN A 13 -14.82 -12.88 -18.02
N HIS A 14 -15.13 -11.69 -18.53
CA HIS A 14 -15.05 -11.34 -19.94
C HIS A 14 -14.38 -9.99 -20.13
N THR A 15 -14.02 -9.70 -21.36
CA THR A 15 -13.55 -8.39 -21.79
C THR A 15 -14.53 -7.81 -22.81
N GLY A 16 -14.95 -6.59 -22.59
CA GLY A 16 -15.82 -5.87 -23.51
C GLY A 16 -15.16 -5.70 -24.88
N ASN A 17 -15.96 -5.82 -25.91
CA ASN A 17 -15.54 -5.70 -27.31
C ASN A 17 -16.35 -4.63 -28.08
N GLY A 18 -17.10 -3.80 -27.37
CA GLY A 18 -17.98 -2.78 -27.95
C GLY A 18 -19.28 -3.32 -28.54
N THR A 19 -19.60 -4.60 -28.29
CA THR A 19 -20.87 -5.21 -28.75
C THR A 19 -21.76 -5.55 -27.55
N ALA A 20 -23.05 -5.72 -27.82
CA ALA A 20 -24.00 -6.13 -26.79
C ALA A 20 -23.80 -7.57 -26.27
N GLY A 21 -23.05 -8.39 -26.95
CA GLY A 21 -22.88 -9.81 -26.64
C GLY A 21 -23.45 -10.72 -27.71
N PRO A 22 -23.82 -11.99 -27.42
CA PRO A 22 -24.00 -12.56 -26.07
C PRO A 22 -22.68 -12.91 -25.36
N PHE A 23 -22.69 -12.81 -24.03
CA PHE A 23 -21.59 -13.23 -23.15
C PHE A 23 -22.01 -14.47 -22.33
N SER A 24 -21.17 -15.49 -22.28
CA SER A 24 -21.52 -16.77 -21.65
C SER A 24 -21.36 -16.73 -20.12
N ILE A 25 -22.24 -17.46 -19.43
CA ILE A 25 -22.11 -17.76 -17.99
C ILE A 25 -21.60 -19.20 -17.88
N SER A 26 -20.54 -19.42 -17.08
CA SER A 26 -19.91 -20.73 -16.91
C SER A 26 -20.28 -21.45 -15.61
N PHE A 27 -21.14 -20.87 -14.80
CA PHE A 27 -21.59 -21.41 -13.51
C PHE A 27 -23.11 -21.58 -13.47
N SER A 28 -23.58 -22.49 -12.61
CA SER A 28 -25.01 -22.66 -12.32
C SER A 28 -25.49 -21.67 -11.28
N TYR A 29 -26.76 -21.30 -11.30
CA TYR A 29 -27.41 -20.40 -10.35
C TYR A 29 -28.88 -20.80 -10.17
N LEU A 30 -29.48 -20.42 -9.04
CA LEU A 30 -30.88 -20.78 -8.71
C LEU A 30 -31.90 -19.76 -9.28
N SER A 31 -31.46 -18.54 -9.52
CA SER A 31 -32.29 -17.46 -10.05
C SER A 31 -31.43 -16.42 -10.77
N GLU A 32 -31.93 -15.84 -11.85
CA GLU A 32 -31.28 -14.75 -12.59
C GLU A 32 -31.00 -13.53 -11.71
N ALA A 33 -31.82 -13.31 -10.68
CA ALA A 33 -31.63 -12.24 -9.70
C ALA A 33 -30.44 -12.49 -8.75
N GLU A 34 -29.86 -13.68 -8.77
CA GLU A 34 -28.67 -14.07 -7.99
C GLU A 34 -27.39 -14.04 -8.85
N VAL A 35 -27.43 -13.38 -9.97
CA VAL A 35 -26.26 -13.17 -10.83
C VAL A 35 -25.96 -11.69 -10.91
N ASP A 36 -24.93 -11.28 -10.24
CA ASP A 36 -24.40 -9.93 -10.30
C ASP A 36 -23.56 -9.74 -11.56
N VAL A 37 -23.86 -8.67 -12.29
CA VAL A 37 -23.11 -8.26 -13.48
C VAL A 37 -22.42 -6.94 -13.23
N THR A 38 -21.09 -6.93 -13.31
CA THR A 38 -20.28 -5.71 -13.20
C THR A 38 -19.57 -5.40 -14.52
N VAL A 39 -19.51 -4.13 -14.89
CA VAL A 39 -18.78 -3.61 -16.05
C VAL A 39 -17.88 -2.50 -15.59
N GLY A 40 -16.56 -2.65 -15.75
CA GLY A 40 -15.58 -1.70 -15.23
C GLY A 40 -15.65 -1.54 -13.71
N GLY A 41 -16.02 -2.60 -12.97
CA GLY A 41 -16.22 -2.58 -11.52
C GLY A 41 -17.56 -1.99 -11.06
N VAL A 42 -18.44 -1.54 -11.97
CA VAL A 42 -19.74 -0.94 -11.62
C VAL A 42 -20.84 -1.97 -11.82
N LEU A 43 -21.63 -2.22 -10.75
CA LEU A 43 -22.77 -3.13 -10.78
C LEU A 43 -23.84 -2.63 -11.76
N LYS A 44 -24.37 -3.54 -12.56
CA LYS A 44 -25.41 -3.30 -13.56
C LYS A 44 -26.72 -3.92 -13.14
N THR A 45 -27.83 -3.32 -13.56
CA THR A 45 -29.19 -3.75 -13.20
C THR A 45 -29.78 -4.59 -14.33
N ILE A 46 -30.29 -5.77 -13.98
CA ILE A 46 -31.04 -6.62 -14.89
C ILE A 46 -32.24 -5.86 -15.51
N THR A 47 -32.62 -6.18 -16.71
CA THR A 47 -33.65 -5.54 -17.55
C THR A 47 -33.34 -4.12 -18.00
N THR A 48 -32.60 -3.33 -17.19
CA THR A 48 -32.22 -1.96 -17.55
C THR A 48 -30.92 -1.96 -18.38
N HIS A 49 -29.90 -2.67 -17.94
CA HIS A 49 -28.58 -2.64 -18.57
C HIS A 49 -28.28 -3.91 -19.36
N TYR A 50 -28.90 -5.03 -18.98
CA TYR A 50 -28.71 -6.33 -19.62
C TYR A 50 -29.93 -7.22 -19.44
N THR A 51 -30.01 -8.27 -20.22
CA THR A 51 -31.05 -9.33 -20.15
C THR A 51 -30.41 -10.70 -20.30
N PHE A 52 -31.01 -11.72 -19.69
CA PHE A 52 -30.66 -13.10 -19.99
C PHE A 52 -31.33 -13.53 -21.32
N THR A 53 -30.53 -13.92 -22.28
CA THR A 53 -31.01 -14.47 -23.56
C THR A 53 -31.16 -15.98 -23.51
N SER A 54 -30.50 -16.60 -22.54
CA SER A 54 -30.69 -18.01 -22.15
C SER A 54 -30.18 -18.20 -20.71
N ALA A 55 -30.38 -19.37 -20.13
CA ALA A 55 -29.82 -19.70 -18.79
C ALA A 55 -28.27 -19.59 -18.70
N THR A 56 -27.60 -19.52 -19.83
CA THR A 56 -26.13 -19.49 -19.90
C THR A 56 -25.59 -18.28 -20.66
N GLN A 57 -26.42 -17.29 -20.97
CA GLN A 57 -26.00 -16.14 -21.78
C GLN A 57 -26.69 -14.84 -21.36
N ILE A 58 -25.91 -13.78 -21.31
CA ILE A 58 -26.35 -12.41 -21.06
C ILE A 58 -26.06 -11.55 -22.29
N THR A 59 -27.01 -10.67 -22.63
CA THR A 59 -26.84 -9.65 -23.67
C THR A 59 -27.13 -8.27 -23.06
N PHE A 60 -26.27 -7.31 -23.33
CA PHE A 60 -26.48 -5.94 -22.89
C PHE A 60 -27.53 -5.24 -23.74
N THR A 61 -28.29 -4.34 -23.10
CA THR A 61 -29.28 -3.52 -23.81
C THR A 61 -28.59 -2.43 -24.62
N SER A 62 -29.28 -1.92 -25.64
CA SER A 62 -28.75 -0.85 -26.49
C SER A 62 -28.32 0.37 -25.70
N GLY A 63 -27.10 0.85 -25.93
CA GLY A 63 -26.48 1.95 -25.23
C GLY A 63 -25.77 1.56 -23.93
N ASN A 64 -25.76 0.27 -23.56
CA ASN A 64 -25.06 -0.28 -22.40
C ASN A 64 -23.98 -1.29 -22.79
N GLU A 65 -23.61 -1.33 -24.06
CA GLU A 65 -22.59 -2.25 -24.58
C GLU A 65 -21.24 -1.97 -23.86
N PRO A 66 -20.59 -3.01 -23.30
CA PRO A 66 -19.29 -2.82 -22.66
C PRO A 66 -18.24 -2.40 -23.68
N GLY A 67 -17.64 -1.24 -23.44
CA GLY A 67 -16.59 -0.70 -24.31
C GLY A 67 -15.42 -1.66 -24.51
N ASN A 68 -14.69 -1.49 -25.61
CA ASN A 68 -13.54 -2.34 -25.93
C ASN A 68 -12.49 -2.29 -24.81
N GLY A 69 -12.05 -3.46 -24.32
CA GLY A 69 -11.07 -3.61 -23.25
C GLY A 69 -11.63 -3.46 -21.84
N VAL A 70 -12.90 -3.11 -21.66
CA VAL A 70 -13.52 -2.97 -20.33
C VAL A 70 -13.74 -4.35 -19.71
N ALA A 71 -13.32 -4.52 -18.45
CA ALA A 71 -13.55 -5.75 -17.71
C ALA A 71 -15.05 -5.96 -17.42
N ILE A 72 -15.53 -7.16 -17.67
CA ILE A 72 -16.89 -7.61 -17.34
C ILE A 72 -16.73 -8.80 -16.40
N LYS A 73 -17.48 -8.81 -15.29
CA LYS A 73 -17.54 -9.95 -14.38
C LYS A 73 -19.00 -10.31 -14.13
N PHE A 74 -19.32 -11.57 -14.33
CA PHE A 74 -20.56 -12.18 -13.84
C PHE A 74 -20.21 -12.95 -12.58
N GLN A 75 -20.94 -12.73 -11.51
CA GLN A 75 -20.69 -13.41 -10.24
C GLN A 75 -22.02 -13.86 -9.65
N ARG A 76 -22.07 -15.11 -9.18
CA ARG A 76 -23.20 -15.59 -8.42
C ARG A 76 -23.16 -14.99 -7.01
N ASP A 77 -24.33 -14.56 -6.53
CA ASP A 77 -24.59 -14.10 -5.17
C ASP A 77 -25.85 -14.80 -4.64
N THR A 78 -25.67 -16.04 -4.20
CA THR A 78 -26.76 -16.89 -3.72
C THR A 78 -27.44 -16.29 -2.51
N ASN A 79 -28.73 -16.08 -2.59
CA ASN A 79 -29.50 -15.55 -1.44
C ASN A 79 -29.56 -16.59 -0.32
N ILE A 80 -28.90 -16.27 0.80
CA ILE A 80 -28.86 -17.07 2.03
C ILE A 80 -29.68 -16.47 3.18
N SER A 81 -30.42 -15.38 2.93
CA SER A 81 -31.26 -14.74 3.94
C SER A 81 -32.50 -15.56 4.30
N ALA A 82 -32.92 -16.47 3.41
CA ALA A 82 -34.01 -17.38 3.62
C ALA A 82 -33.75 -18.71 2.89
N LYS A 83 -34.36 -19.78 3.39
CA LYS A 83 -34.36 -21.06 2.69
C LYS A 83 -35.15 -20.93 1.37
N LYS A 84 -34.63 -21.52 0.31
CA LYS A 84 -35.34 -21.64 -0.98
C LYS A 84 -36.47 -22.67 -0.90
N VAL A 85 -36.26 -23.73 -0.12
CA VAL A 85 -37.23 -24.78 0.13
C VAL A 85 -37.50 -24.89 1.63
N ASP A 86 -38.76 -24.87 2.02
CA ASP A 86 -39.18 -25.04 3.41
C ASP A 86 -40.04 -26.31 3.52
N PHE A 87 -39.42 -27.39 4.02
CA PHE A 87 -40.11 -28.66 4.23
C PHE A 87 -41.06 -28.55 5.41
N GLN A 88 -42.33 -28.92 5.18
CA GLN A 88 -43.35 -28.98 6.22
C GLN A 88 -43.72 -30.47 6.49
N ASP A 89 -44.23 -30.75 7.69
CA ASP A 89 -44.73 -32.08 7.99
C ASP A 89 -45.83 -32.52 7.03
N GLY A 90 -45.64 -33.66 6.39
CA GLY A 90 -46.53 -34.19 5.38
C GLY A 90 -46.33 -33.70 3.96
N SER A 91 -45.27 -32.88 3.74
CA SER A 91 -44.86 -32.45 2.36
C SER A 91 -44.46 -33.68 1.53
N VAL A 92 -44.78 -33.65 0.25
CA VAL A 92 -44.20 -34.59 -0.72
C VAL A 92 -42.84 -34.07 -1.09
N LEU A 93 -41.80 -34.84 -0.85
CA LEU A 93 -40.45 -34.52 -1.29
C LEU A 93 -40.31 -34.76 -2.78
N THR A 94 -39.95 -33.72 -3.50
CA THR A 94 -39.62 -33.81 -4.94
C THR A 94 -38.10 -33.77 -5.14
N GLU A 95 -37.62 -34.34 -6.25
CA GLU A 95 -36.21 -34.22 -6.68
C GLU A 95 -35.78 -32.74 -6.74
N THR A 96 -36.61 -31.91 -7.37
CA THR A 96 -36.35 -30.47 -7.52
C THR A 96 -36.19 -29.74 -6.19
N ASP A 97 -36.98 -30.08 -5.15
CA ASP A 97 -36.89 -29.49 -3.82
C ASP A 97 -35.58 -29.88 -3.13
N LEU A 98 -35.19 -31.16 -3.25
CA LEU A 98 -33.95 -31.68 -2.70
C LEU A 98 -32.74 -31.05 -3.36
N ASP A 99 -32.73 -30.98 -4.69
CA ASP A 99 -31.64 -30.38 -5.45
C ASP A 99 -31.53 -28.87 -5.16
N THR A 100 -32.65 -28.14 -5.18
CA THR A 100 -32.65 -26.70 -4.85
C THR A 100 -32.11 -26.42 -3.46
N ASN A 101 -32.49 -27.25 -2.48
CA ASN A 101 -31.98 -27.10 -1.11
C ASN A 101 -30.48 -27.43 -1.01
N ALA A 102 -30.01 -28.46 -1.70
CA ALA A 102 -28.61 -28.84 -1.76
C ALA A 102 -27.76 -27.78 -2.50
N ASP A 103 -28.27 -27.32 -3.66
CA ASP A 103 -27.60 -26.30 -4.47
C ASP A 103 -27.48 -24.95 -3.77
N GLN A 104 -28.47 -24.52 -3.00
CA GLN A 104 -28.37 -23.29 -2.21
C GLN A 104 -27.18 -23.32 -1.25
N VAL A 105 -26.98 -24.43 -0.57
CA VAL A 105 -25.85 -24.60 0.37
C VAL A 105 -24.54 -24.74 -0.39
N LEU A 106 -24.50 -25.57 -1.43
CA LEU A 106 -23.30 -25.80 -2.23
C LEU A 106 -22.80 -24.49 -2.90
N PHE A 107 -23.72 -23.73 -3.48
CA PHE A 107 -23.38 -22.48 -4.17
C PHE A 107 -22.87 -21.42 -3.19
N ALA A 108 -23.50 -21.25 -2.05
CA ALA A 108 -23.03 -20.36 -0.99
C ALA A 108 -21.61 -20.73 -0.50
N GLN A 109 -21.35 -22.05 -0.35
CA GLN A 109 -20.02 -22.52 0.03
C GLN A 109 -18.96 -22.25 -1.06
N GLN A 110 -19.27 -22.45 -2.32
CA GLN A 110 -18.37 -22.13 -3.44
C GLN A 110 -18.02 -20.65 -3.47
N GLU A 111 -18.98 -19.77 -3.26
CA GLU A 111 -18.79 -18.31 -3.18
C GLU A 111 -17.89 -17.90 -2.01
N ILE A 112 -18.04 -18.54 -0.86
CA ILE A 112 -17.17 -18.33 0.31
C ILE A 112 -15.74 -18.76 -0.01
N ILE A 113 -15.56 -19.91 -0.65
CA ILE A 113 -14.24 -20.43 -1.05
C ILE A 113 -13.58 -19.49 -2.05
N ASP A 114 -14.32 -18.99 -3.06
CA ASP A 114 -13.80 -18.05 -4.04
C ASP A 114 -13.39 -16.71 -3.38
N LYS A 115 -14.21 -16.19 -2.44
CA LYS A 115 -13.88 -14.99 -1.65
C LYS A 115 -12.67 -15.23 -0.75
N LEU A 116 -12.61 -16.38 -0.08
CA LEU A 116 -11.49 -16.74 0.80
C LEU A 116 -10.19 -16.89 0.01
N GLY A 117 -10.24 -17.50 -1.17
CA GLY A 117 -9.09 -17.60 -2.07
C GLY A 117 -8.50 -16.26 -2.45
N THR A 118 -9.35 -15.25 -2.69
CA THR A 118 -8.87 -13.88 -2.96
C THR A 118 -8.30 -13.19 -1.74
N ILE A 119 -8.80 -13.48 -0.54
CA ILE A 119 -8.29 -12.92 0.71
C ILE A 119 -6.95 -13.60 1.06
N GLU A 120 -6.87 -14.93 0.95
CA GLU A 120 -5.63 -15.66 1.25
C GLU A 120 -4.52 -15.38 0.23
N GLU A 121 -4.87 -15.25 -1.05
CA GLU A 121 -3.89 -14.88 -2.08
C GLU A 121 -3.24 -13.52 -1.79
N ASN A 122 -3.96 -12.59 -1.17
CA ASN A 122 -3.44 -11.29 -0.76
C ASN A 122 -2.96 -11.25 0.70
N ALA A 123 -3.40 -12.20 1.56
CA ALA A 123 -3.05 -12.24 2.99
C ALA A 123 -1.84 -13.13 3.29
N THR A 124 -1.55 -14.15 2.47
CA THR A 124 -0.35 -15.00 2.61
C THR A 124 0.92 -14.36 2.06
N ALA A 125 0.80 -13.30 1.29
CA ALA A 125 1.92 -12.42 1.03
C ALA A 125 2.05 -11.44 2.20
N ASP A 126 2.46 -11.94 3.36
CA ASP A 126 2.91 -11.07 4.43
C ASP A 126 3.91 -10.09 3.85
N GLN A 127 3.65 -8.81 4.03
CA GLN A 127 4.56 -7.79 3.54
C GLN A 127 5.97 -8.08 4.06
N THR A 128 6.91 -8.16 3.18
CA THR A 128 8.33 -8.29 3.56
C THR A 128 8.77 -7.04 4.32
N ASN A 129 9.78 -7.17 5.15
CA ASN A 129 10.37 -6.03 5.85
C ASN A 129 10.78 -4.89 4.88
N ALA A 130 11.15 -5.23 3.64
CA ALA A 130 11.49 -4.25 2.61
C ALA A 130 10.25 -3.49 2.11
N GLU A 131 9.12 -4.18 1.89
CA GLU A 131 7.87 -3.55 1.46
C GLU A 131 7.26 -2.69 2.56
N ILE A 132 7.28 -3.16 3.82
CA ILE A 132 6.84 -2.38 4.98
C ILE A 132 7.67 -1.10 5.08
N ARG A 133 8.99 -1.20 4.98
CA ARG A 133 9.88 -0.04 5.02
C ARG A 133 9.57 0.95 3.90
N ALA A 134 9.46 0.46 2.66
CA ALA A 134 9.14 1.29 1.51
C ALA A 134 7.77 1.99 1.66
N ALA A 135 6.77 1.29 2.17
CA ALA A 135 5.44 1.86 2.43
C ALA A 135 5.48 2.95 3.51
N VAL A 136 6.24 2.71 4.58
CA VAL A 136 6.42 3.68 5.67
C VAL A 136 7.16 4.92 5.17
N GLU A 137 8.24 4.76 4.40
CA GLU A 137 9.02 5.88 3.83
C GLU A 137 8.24 6.67 2.76
N ALA A 138 7.31 6.04 2.05
CA ALA A 138 6.45 6.68 1.07
C ALA A 138 5.27 7.47 1.69
N ALA A 139 4.99 7.30 2.97
CA ALA A 139 3.91 7.99 3.65
C ALA A 139 4.24 9.49 3.78
N THR A 140 3.44 10.34 3.14
CA THR A 140 3.69 11.79 3.03
C THR A 140 3.31 12.61 4.28
N ASP A 141 2.53 12.01 5.17
CA ASP A 141 1.99 12.65 6.38
C ASP A 141 2.50 12.02 7.69
N SER A 142 3.46 11.11 7.60
CA SER A 142 4.14 10.51 8.76
C SER A 142 5.56 11.06 8.89
N ASN A 143 5.96 11.45 10.11
CA ASN A 143 7.34 11.76 10.43
C ASN A 143 8.15 10.46 10.52
N VAL A 144 8.50 9.91 9.37
CA VAL A 144 9.28 8.68 9.26
C VAL A 144 10.76 9.01 9.33
N PHE A 145 11.47 8.32 10.19
CA PHE A 145 12.93 8.37 10.26
C PHE A 145 13.50 7.47 9.14
N THR A 146 13.89 8.09 8.03
CA THR A 146 14.34 7.39 6.81
C THR A 146 15.81 6.94 6.91
N ASP A 147 16.25 6.05 6.02
CA ASP A 147 17.67 5.67 5.89
C ASP A 147 18.56 6.90 5.58
N ALA A 148 18.00 7.92 4.88
CA ALA A 148 18.68 9.17 4.64
C ALA A 148 18.87 10.01 5.92
N ASP A 149 17.86 10.03 6.81
CA ASP A 149 17.95 10.74 8.08
C ASP A 149 18.87 10.02 9.07
N HIS A 150 18.86 8.68 9.05
CA HIS A 150 19.81 7.87 9.79
C HIS A 150 21.27 8.15 9.34
N SER A 151 21.50 8.26 8.05
CA SER A 151 22.82 8.61 7.51
C SER A 151 23.27 10.00 7.94
N LYS A 152 22.36 11.00 7.93
CA LYS A 152 22.63 12.34 8.44
C LYS A 152 22.94 12.34 9.92
N LEU A 153 22.15 11.61 10.72
CA LEU A 153 22.37 11.50 12.16
C LEU A 153 23.73 10.86 12.49
N ASN A 154 24.07 9.77 11.81
CA ASN A 154 25.37 9.13 11.96
C ASN A 154 26.52 10.05 11.59
N ALA A 155 26.35 10.91 10.59
CA ALA A 155 27.36 11.91 10.22
C ALA A 155 27.49 13.01 11.28
N ILE A 156 26.41 13.41 11.91
CA ILE A 156 26.43 14.37 13.02
C ILE A 156 27.08 13.76 14.26
N GLU A 157 26.71 12.54 14.64
CA GLU A 157 27.30 11.87 15.80
C GLU A 157 28.78 11.56 15.62
N ALA A 158 29.19 11.11 14.42
CA ALA A 158 30.60 10.89 14.13
C ALA A 158 31.46 12.16 14.27
N SER A 159 30.83 13.33 14.08
CA SER A 159 31.49 14.63 14.23
C SER A 159 31.20 15.28 15.59
N ALA A 160 30.11 14.90 16.28
CA ALA A 160 29.70 15.49 17.56
C ALA A 160 30.35 14.82 18.78
N THR A 161 30.79 13.58 18.67
CA THR A 161 31.52 12.87 19.77
C THR A 161 32.96 13.33 19.94
N ALA A 162 33.46 14.10 19.01
CA ALA A 162 34.73 14.79 19.16
C ALA A 162 34.44 16.28 19.45
N ASP A 163 34.08 16.61 20.68
CA ASP A 163 34.14 17.99 21.12
C ASP A 163 35.51 18.52 20.82
N GLN A 164 35.58 19.66 20.14
CA GLN A 164 36.85 20.28 19.80
C GLN A 164 37.65 20.50 21.09
N THR A 165 38.83 19.98 21.11
CA THR A 165 39.76 20.24 22.23
C THR A 165 40.15 21.71 22.25
N ALA A 166 40.56 22.21 23.41
CA ALA A 166 41.05 23.58 23.54
C ALA A 166 42.24 23.88 22.60
N ALA A 167 43.04 22.86 22.24
CA ALA A 167 44.13 23.00 21.28
C ALA A 167 43.63 23.16 19.85
N GLU A 168 42.60 22.41 19.44
CA GLU A 168 41.98 22.50 18.10
C GLU A 168 41.25 23.82 17.92
N ILE A 169 40.50 24.27 18.94
CA ILE A 169 39.83 25.59 18.93
C ILE A 169 40.88 26.71 18.77
N ARG A 170 41.98 26.65 19.51
CA ARG A 170 43.03 27.61 19.37
C ARG A 170 43.63 27.64 17.97
N THR A 171 43.94 26.47 17.41
CA THR A 171 44.47 26.35 16.04
C THR A 171 43.52 26.91 15.00
N LEU A 172 42.23 26.64 15.14
CA LEU A 172 41.20 27.17 14.21
C LEU A 172 41.09 28.69 14.32
N VAL A 173 41.11 29.23 15.52
CA VAL A 173 41.06 30.68 15.76
C VAL A 173 42.29 31.36 15.19
N GLU A 174 43.49 30.81 15.40
CA GLU A 174 44.74 31.36 14.88
C GLU A 174 44.87 31.25 13.36
N SER A 175 44.21 30.26 12.73
CA SER A 175 44.21 30.08 11.28
C SER A 175 43.21 30.97 10.55
N ALA A 176 42.31 31.64 11.26
CA ALA A 176 41.31 32.52 10.65
C ALA A 176 41.99 33.79 10.10
N SER A 177 41.98 33.93 8.78
CA SER A 177 42.73 35.00 8.06
C SER A 177 42.07 36.37 8.10
N ASP A 178 40.82 36.47 8.55
CA ASP A 178 39.99 37.67 8.60
C ASP A 178 39.56 38.07 10.02
N SER A 179 40.08 37.40 11.01
CA SER A 179 39.83 37.72 12.42
C SER A 179 41.08 38.33 13.07
N ASN A 180 40.91 39.42 13.82
CA ASN A 180 41.97 40.00 14.65
C ASN A 180 42.18 39.11 15.89
N VAL A 181 42.81 37.99 15.69
CA VAL A 181 43.11 37.04 16.78
C VAL A 181 44.41 37.44 17.46
N PHE A 182 44.40 37.52 18.77
CA PHE A 182 45.60 37.71 19.58
C PHE A 182 46.30 36.36 19.72
N THR A 183 47.34 36.13 18.92
CA THR A 183 48.08 34.87 18.85
C THR A 183 49.11 34.71 19.96
N ASP A 184 49.64 33.48 20.17
CA ASP A 184 50.77 33.26 21.07
C ASP A 184 52.02 34.07 20.66
N ALA A 185 52.18 34.37 19.36
CA ALA A 185 53.24 35.22 18.85
C ALA A 185 53.03 36.68 19.24
N ASP A 186 51.77 37.17 19.21
CA ASP A 186 51.46 38.54 19.63
C ASP A 186 51.56 38.69 21.13
N HIS A 187 51.18 37.67 21.92
CA HIS A 187 51.40 37.64 23.36
C HIS A 187 52.88 37.70 23.70
N SER A 188 53.71 36.95 22.96
CA SER A 188 55.17 37.00 23.15
C SER A 188 55.76 38.39 22.84
N LYS A 189 55.28 39.06 21.77
CA LYS A 189 55.65 40.42 21.44
C LYS A 189 55.23 41.41 22.54
N LEU A 190 53.99 41.29 23.03
CA LEU A 190 53.47 42.16 24.08
C LEU A 190 54.32 42.02 25.38
N ASN A 191 54.62 40.78 25.79
CA ASN A 191 55.45 40.49 26.93
C ASN A 191 56.85 41.07 26.76
N ALA A 192 57.41 41.09 25.57
CA ALA A 192 58.72 41.68 25.29
C ALA A 192 58.64 43.21 25.32
N ILE A 193 57.54 43.83 24.95
CA ILE A 193 57.32 45.27 25.06
C ILE A 193 57.26 45.68 26.58
N GLU A 194 56.48 44.96 27.36
CA GLU A 194 56.32 45.23 28.77
C GLU A 194 57.64 45.03 29.53
N ALA A 195 58.37 43.97 29.21
CA ALA A 195 59.69 43.74 29.82
C ALA A 195 60.69 44.84 29.52
N ASN A 196 60.56 45.52 28.39
CA ASN A 196 61.42 46.64 28.02
C ASN A 196 60.84 48.02 28.40
N ALA A 197 59.48 48.12 28.53
CA ALA A 197 58.84 49.38 28.91
C ALA A 197 58.98 49.76 30.37
N THR A 198 59.29 48.80 31.24
CA THR A 198 59.62 49.10 32.66
C THR A 198 61.05 49.65 32.92
N ALA A 199 61.85 49.69 31.87
CA ALA A 199 63.14 50.36 31.91
C ALA A 199 62.95 51.78 31.41
N ASP A 200 62.37 52.64 32.23
CA ASP A 200 62.36 54.08 31.98
C ASP A 200 63.80 54.54 31.76
N GLN A 201 63.94 55.33 30.68
CA GLN A 201 65.24 55.99 30.46
C GLN A 201 65.67 56.75 31.73
N THR A 202 66.80 56.44 32.18
CA THR A 202 67.35 57.17 33.36
C THR A 202 67.69 58.61 32.92
N ALA A 203 67.68 59.52 33.86
CA ALA A 203 68.02 60.89 33.61
C ALA A 203 69.44 61.07 33.02
N ALA A 204 70.30 60.04 33.02
CA ALA A 204 71.60 60.01 32.39
C ALA A 204 71.56 59.70 30.90
N GLU A 205 70.50 58.95 30.43
CA GLU A 205 70.29 58.57 29.04
C GLU A 205 69.57 59.70 28.24
N ILE A 206 68.92 60.63 28.91
CA ILE A 206 68.20 61.78 28.28
C ILE A 206 69.15 63.00 28.06
N ARG A 207 70.39 63.02 28.50
CA ARG A 207 71.36 64.12 28.33
C ARG A 207 72.17 64.02 27.07
#